data_688296e836ec3c4a1c528d7f5d3998f6
#
_entry.id   688296e836ec3c4a1c528d7f5d3998f6
#
_cell.length_a   1.000
_cell.length_b   1.000
_cell.length_c   1.000
_cell.angle_alpha   90.00
_cell.angle_beta   90.00
_cell.angle_gamma   90.00
#
_symmetry.space_group_name_H-M   'P 1'
#
loop_
_entity.id
_entity.type
_entity.pdbx_description
1 polymer ?
#
loop_
_entity_poly.entity_id
_entity_poly.type
_entity_poly.pdbx_seq_one_letter_code
_entity_poly.pdbx_strand_id
1 'polypeptide(L)'
;MTTPSWDDSYAASTPAPWDIGRPQPAFVRLAEQGLLAGRVLDAGCGTGEQTLLAAAHGADAAGVDGSGLAVRRARQKAAERGLVARFEVGDVLRLADLGLTFDVIIDSGVFHVFDDEHRATYVTSLAAVLRPGGRCYLACFSDRQPGTWGPRRVSQDELRAAFSHGWTVVSIEPETFEVNEARIGESSVRAWLAVLERAGQG
;
A
#
# COMPACT_ATOMS: atom_id res chain seq x y z
N MET A 1 -4.05 -23.51 -12.00
CA MET A 1 -3.18 -23.36 -10.82
C MET A 1 -3.92 -22.45 -9.87
N THR A 2 -4.25 -22.89 -8.67
CA THR A 2 -4.86 -22.04 -7.64
C THR A 2 -3.84 -20.99 -7.24
N THR A 3 -4.18 -19.71 -7.36
CA THR A 3 -3.39 -18.61 -6.81
C THR A 3 -3.16 -18.91 -5.32
N PRO A 4 -1.91 -18.92 -4.82
CA PRO A 4 -1.65 -19.11 -3.39
C PRO A 4 -2.46 -18.09 -2.61
N SER A 5 -3.10 -18.53 -1.52
CA SER A 5 -3.81 -17.58 -0.67
C SER A 5 -2.78 -16.64 -0.04
N TRP A 6 -3.11 -15.36 0.16
CA TRP A 6 -2.23 -14.43 0.86
C TRP A 6 -1.87 -14.93 2.27
N ASP A 7 -2.75 -15.69 2.92
CA ASP A 7 -2.48 -16.34 4.20
C ASP A 7 -1.27 -17.27 4.15
N ASP A 8 -1.03 -17.99 3.04
CA ASP A 8 0.13 -18.89 2.91
C ASP A 8 1.45 -18.12 3.00
N SER A 9 1.49 -16.90 2.45
CA SER A 9 2.67 -16.04 2.53
C SER A 9 3.00 -15.61 3.97
N TYR A 10 1.96 -15.41 4.78
CA TYR A 10 2.10 -15.04 6.19
C TYR A 10 2.19 -16.25 7.14
N ALA A 11 1.76 -17.44 6.73
CA ALA A 11 1.85 -18.67 7.54
C ALA A 11 3.27 -19.23 7.60
N ALA A 12 4.15 -18.88 6.67
CA ALA A 12 5.53 -19.35 6.65
C ALA A 12 6.30 -18.97 7.93
N SER A 13 7.25 -19.82 8.32
CA SER A 13 8.12 -19.58 9.49
C SER A 13 9.06 -18.37 9.30
N THR A 14 9.37 -18.03 8.05
CA THR A 14 10.14 -16.84 7.69
C THR A 14 9.17 -15.76 7.20
N PRO A 15 9.29 -14.51 7.66
CA PRO A 15 8.43 -13.42 7.22
C PRO A 15 8.40 -13.29 5.69
N ALA A 16 7.28 -12.79 5.15
CA ALA A 16 7.16 -12.52 3.72
C ALA A 16 8.24 -11.52 3.25
N PRO A 17 8.66 -11.54 1.96
CA PRO A 17 9.72 -10.67 1.47
C PRO A 17 9.49 -9.17 1.72
N TRP A 18 8.24 -8.75 1.75
CA TRP A 18 7.82 -7.36 1.99
C TRP A 18 7.55 -7.03 3.46
N ASP A 19 7.46 -8.05 4.34
CA ASP A 19 7.23 -7.85 5.78
C ASP A 19 8.56 -7.67 6.51
N ILE A 20 9.01 -6.43 6.59
CA ILE A 20 10.29 -6.05 7.21
C ILE A 20 10.16 -5.71 8.71
N GLY A 21 8.95 -5.82 9.27
CA GLY A 21 8.68 -5.56 10.69
C GLY A 21 8.73 -4.08 11.11
N ARG A 22 8.81 -3.16 10.15
CA ARG A 22 8.80 -1.71 10.34
C ARG A 22 8.19 -1.01 9.12
N PRO A 23 7.80 0.28 9.25
CA PRO A 23 7.32 1.05 8.10
C PRO A 23 8.42 1.23 7.05
N GLN A 24 8.00 1.32 5.77
CA GLN A 24 8.90 1.69 4.69
C GLN A 24 9.40 3.13 4.87
N PRO A 25 10.70 3.43 4.64
CA PRO A 25 11.27 4.76 4.85
C PRO A 25 10.55 5.89 4.10
N ALA A 26 10.02 5.60 2.90
CA ALA A 26 9.23 6.55 2.13
C ALA A 26 8.02 7.07 2.92
N PHE A 27 7.27 6.17 3.55
CA PHE A 27 6.09 6.55 4.33
C PHE A 27 6.44 7.20 5.67
N VAL A 28 7.59 6.84 6.28
CA VAL A 28 8.11 7.54 7.46
C VAL A 28 8.30 9.02 7.15
N ARG A 29 8.99 9.33 6.05
CA ARG A 29 9.18 10.73 5.62
C ARG A 29 7.87 11.46 5.35
N LEU A 30 6.88 10.80 4.74
CA LEU A 30 5.56 11.38 4.50
C LEU A 30 4.82 11.68 5.83
N ALA A 31 4.93 10.79 6.80
CA ALA A 31 4.34 10.97 8.13
C ALA A 31 4.99 12.14 8.88
N GLU A 32 6.33 12.22 8.88
CA GLU A 32 7.11 13.31 9.49
C GLU A 32 6.79 14.68 8.87
N GLN A 33 6.43 14.70 7.59
CA GLN A 33 5.99 15.92 6.88
C GLN A 33 4.51 16.25 7.14
N GLY A 34 3.80 15.45 7.93
CA GLY A 34 2.37 15.64 8.22
C GLY A 34 1.44 15.30 7.04
N LEU A 35 1.94 14.56 6.04
CA LEU A 35 1.18 14.24 4.83
C LEU A 35 0.26 13.02 4.99
N LEU A 36 0.43 12.23 6.05
CA LEU A 36 -0.45 11.13 6.43
C LEU A 36 -1.42 11.59 7.53
N ALA A 37 -2.30 12.53 7.22
CA ALA A 37 -3.21 13.17 8.18
C ALA A 37 -4.68 12.98 7.79
N GLY A 38 -5.58 13.17 8.76
CA GLY A 38 -7.01 12.97 8.59
C GLY A 38 -7.37 11.48 8.63
N ARG A 39 -8.26 11.05 7.76
CA ARG A 39 -8.66 9.65 7.62
C ARG A 39 -7.74 8.97 6.61
N VAL A 40 -6.93 8.04 7.06
CA VAL A 40 -5.90 7.36 6.26
C VAL A 40 -6.28 5.90 6.07
N LEU A 41 -6.31 5.44 4.81
CA LEU A 41 -6.44 4.03 4.45
C LEU A 41 -5.08 3.48 4.01
N ASP A 42 -4.68 2.36 4.56
CA ASP A 42 -3.58 1.52 4.09
C ASP A 42 -4.18 0.34 3.31
N ALA A 43 -4.14 0.42 1.98
CA ALA A 43 -4.71 -0.59 1.09
C ALA A 43 -3.71 -1.73 0.88
N GLY A 44 -4.06 -2.94 1.34
CA GLY A 44 -3.15 -4.07 1.41
C GLY A 44 -2.16 -3.92 2.56
N CYS A 45 -2.67 -3.64 3.76
CA CYS A 45 -1.87 -3.24 4.91
C CYS A 45 -0.93 -4.31 5.45
N GLY A 46 -1.05 -5.57 5.03
CA GLY A 46 -0.28 -6.68 5.56
C GLY A 46 -0.35 -6.74 7.09
N THR A 47 0.80 -6.79 7.74
CA THR A 47 0.90 -6.80 9.21
C THR A 47 0.82 -5.41 9.86
N GLY A 48 0.41 -4.36 9.10
CA GLY A 48 -0.09 -3.08 9.59
C GLY A 48 0.95 -1.99 9.85
N GLU A 49 2.19 -2.12 9.41
CA GLU A 49 3.24 -1.18 9.79
C GLU A 49 2.98 0.26 9.31
N GLN A 50 2.48 0.48 8.09
CA GLN A 50 2.15 1.80 7.57
C GLN A 50 0.89 2.37 8.23
N THR A 51 -0.12 1.51 8.46
CA THR A 51 -1.33 1.91 9.23
C THR A 51 -0.96 2.38 10.63
N LEU A 52 -0.11 1.63 11.34
CA LEU A 52 0.33 1.97 12.70
C LEU A 52 1.22 3.21 12.72
N LEU A 53 2.04 3.42 11.68
CA LEU A 53 2.78 4.68 11.50
C LEU A 53 1.83 5.87 11.41
N ALA A 54 0.81 5.80 10.55
CA ALA A 54 -0.18 6.88 10.41
C ALA A 54 -0.91 7.15 11.72
N ALA A 55 -1.34 6.10 12.42
CA ALA A 55 -1.98 6.22 13.75
C ALA A 55 -1.06 6.86 14.79
N ALA A 56 0.23 6.51 14.82
CA ALA A 56 1.22 7.10 15.73
C ALA A 56 1.45 8.61 15.47
N HIS A 57 1.16 9.08 14.25
CA HIS A 57 1.21 10.49 13.87
C HIS A 57 -0.16 11.19 13.96
N GLY A 58 -1.15 10.56 14.62
CA GLY A 58 -2.43 11.17 14.94
C GLY A 58 -3.52 11.03 13.87
N ALA A 59 -3.33 10.21 12.85
CA ALA A 59 -4.34 9.94 11.85
C ALA A 59 -5.46 9.02 12.39
N ASP A 60 -6.69 9.18 11.88
CA ASP A 60 -7.73 8.14 11.96
C ASP A 60 -7.43 7.05 10.94
N ALA A 61 -6.60 6.09 11.34
CA ALA A 61 -6.00 5.11 10.45
C ALA A 61 -6.79 3.81 10.36
N ALA A 62 -6.96 3.33 9.13
CA ALA A 62 -7.55 2.03 8.82
C ALA A 62 -6.65 1.24 7.84
N GLY A 63 -6.53 -0.07 8.05
CA GLY A 63 -5.84 -0.99 7.16
C GLY A 63 -6.77 -2.08 6.67
N VAL A 64 -6.67 -2.43 5.40
CA VAL A 64 -7.41 -3.54 4.77
C VAL A 64 -6.43 -4.49 4.12
N ASP A 65 -6.59 -5.78 4.34
CA ASP A 65 -5.78 -6.83 3.68
C ASP A 65 -6.63 -8.07 3.42
N GLY A 66 -6.33 -8.78 2.33
CA GLY A 66 -6.98 -10.05 2.01
C GLY A 66 -6.60 -11.21 2.94
N SER A 67 -5.49 -11.08 3.68
CA SER A 67 -5.02 -12.11 4.63
C SER A 67 -5.61 -11.89 6.02
N GLY A 68 -6.44 -12.83 6.46
CA GLY A 68 -6.93 -12.86 7.84
C GLY A 68 -5.81 -13.03 8.87
N LEU A 69 -4.73 -13.73 8.51
CA LEU A 69 -3.56 -13.90 9.37
C LEU A 69 -2.78 -12.59 9.54
N ALA A 70 -2.55 -11.86 8.45
CA ALA A 70 -1.88 -10.56 8.49
C ALA A 70 -2.67 -9.55 9.34
N VAL A 71 -3.98 -9.46 9.13
CA VAL A 71 -4.88 -8.58 9.89
C VAL A 71 -4.87 -8.91 11.39
N ARG A 72 -4.85 -10.19 11.77
CA ARG A 72 -4.72 -10.57 13.20
C ARG A 72 -3.40 -10.07 13.79
N ARG A 73 -2.28 -10.22 13.06
CA ARG A 73 -0.97 -9.70 13.50
C ARG A 73 -0.96 -8.17 13.61
N ALA A 74 -1.60 -7.49 12.66
CA ALA A 74 -1.72 -6.02 12.71
C ALA A 74 -2.49 -5.56 13.95
N ARG A 75 -3.60 -6.19 14.28
CA ARG A 75 -4.38 -5.91 15.51
C ARG A 75 -3.58 -6.18 16.78
N GLN A 76 -2.81 -7.27 16.81
CA GLN A 76 -1.92 -7.59 17.92
C GLN A 76 -0.87 -6.49 18.11
N LYS A 77 -0.17 -6.08 17.04
CA LYS A 77 0.82 -5.00 17.10
C LYS A 77 0.21 -3.66 17.56
N ALA A 78 -1.01 -3.34 17.11
CA ALA A 78 -1.73 -2.15 17.59
C ALA A 78 -1.92 -2.18 19.11
N ALA A 79 -2.40 -3.30 19.65
CA ALA A 79 -2.60 -3.48 21.08
C ALA A 79 -1.26 -3.41 21.87
N GLU A 80 -0.22 -4.08 21.39
CA GLU A 80 1.12 -4.07 22.00
C GLU A 80 1.75 -2.68 22.05
N ARG A 81 1.49 -1.85 21.01
CA ARG A 81 2.01 -0.47 20.90
C ARG A 81 1.08 0.58 21.51
N GLY A 82 -0.10 0.18 22.03
CA GLY A 82 -1.10 1.11 22.56
C GLY A 82 -1.65 2.08 21.51
N LEU A 83 -1.69 1.69 20.25
CA LEU A 83 -2.17 2.51 19.14
C LEU A 83 -3.61 2.15 18.78
N VAL A 84 -4.41 3.18 18.45
CA VAL A 84 -5.78 3.02 17.97
C VAL A 84 -5.78 3.05 16.44
N ALA A 85 -6.06 1.91 15.83
CA ALA A 85 -6.21 1.77 14.38
C ALA A 85 -7.25 0.69 14.08
N ARG A 86 -7.93 0.80 12.93
CA ARG A 86 -8.89 -0.20 12.47
C ARG A 86 -8.20 -1.12 11.47
N PHE A 87 -8.50 -2.42 11.56
CA PHE A 87 -7.99 -3.41 10.61
C PHE A 87 -9.12 -4.35 10.19
N GLU A 88 -9.31 -4.48 8.89
CA GLU A 88 -10.36 -5.33 8.33
C GLU A 88 -9.81 -6.32 7.29
N VAL A 89 -10.39 -7.51 7.27
CA VAL A 89 -10.14 -8.47 6.19
C VAL A 89 -11.05 -8.08 5.04
N GLY A 90 -10.47 -7.76 3.89
CA GLY A 90 -11.24 -7.29 2.74
C GLY A 90 -10.46 -7.37 1.44
N ASP A 91 -11.18 -7.22 0.35
CA ASP A 91 -10.62 -7.21 -0.99
C ASP A 91 -10.36 -5.76 -1.42
N VAL A 92 -9.10 -5.43 -1.70
CA VAL A 92 -8.70 -4.08 -2.15
C VAL A 92 -9.29 -3.72 -3.53
N LEU A 93 -9.77 -4.71 -4.29
CA LEU A 93 -10.51 -4.46 -5.53
C LEU A 93 -11.97 -4.01 -5.28
N ARG A 94 -12.43 -4.03 -4.02
CA ARG A 94 -13.80 -3.74 -3.60
C ARG A 94 -13.86 -2.81 -2.38
N LEU A 95 -12.98 -1.83 -2.28
CA LEU A 95 -12.87 -0.93 -1.13
C LEU A 95 -14.18 -0.17 -0.81
N ALA A 96 -15.05 0.02 -1.81
CA ALA A 96 -16.37 0.62 -1.60
C ALA A 96 -17.21 -0.14 -0.55
N ASP A 97 -16.98 -1.43 -0.37
CA ASP A 97 -17.69 -2.27 0.61
C ASP A 97 -17.42 -1.82 2.07
N LEU A 98 -16.36 -1.05 2.30
CA LEU A 98 -16.06 -0.46 3.61
C LEU A 98 -17.10 0.59 4.03
N GLY A 99 -17.84 1.20 3.09
CA GLY A 99 -18.79 2.27 3.37
C GLY A 99 -18.14 3.53 3.96
N LEU A 100 -16.85 3.71 3.76
CA LEU A 100 -16.04 4.81 4.31
C LEU A 100 -15.37 5.60 3.20
N THR A 101 -15.02 6.86 3.51
CA THR A 101 -14.20 7.71 2.65
C THR A 101 -12.98 8.20 3.40
N PHE A 102 -11.89 8.43 2.68
CA PHE A 102 -10.57 8.76 3.22
C PHE A 102 -10.00 10.03 2.60
N ASP A 103 -9.14 10.70 3.36
CA ASP A 103 -8.37 11.87 2.92
C ASP A 103 -7.09 11.45 2.20
N VAL A 104 -6.50 10.35 2.67
CA VAL A 104 -5.24 9.79 2.19
C VAL A 104 -5.36 8.30 2.02
N ILE A 105 -4.76 7.76 0.95
CA ILE A 105 -4.53 6.33 0.77
C ILE A 105 -3.03 6.06 0.71
N ILE A 106 -2.59 4.99 1.37
CA ILE A 106 -1.26 4.40 1.26
C ILE A 106 -1.38 3.11 0.44
N ASP A 107 -0.53 2.93 -0.55
CA ASP A 107 -0.26 1.67 -1.24
C ASP A 107 1.22 1.34 -1.11
N SER A 108 1.53 0.36 -0.30
CA SER A 108 2.89 -0.12 -0.09
C SER A 108 3.10 -1.47 -0.76
N GLY A 109 3.19 -1.47 -2.11
CA GLY A 109 3.49 -2.68 -2.87
C GLY A 109 2.28 -3.53 -3.25
N VAL A 110 1.10 -2.93 -3.42
CA VAL A 110 -0.11 -3.64 -3.87
C VAL A 110 -0.30 -3.50 -5.39
N PHE A 111 -0.17 -2.29 -5.93
CA PHE A 111 -0.39 -2.03 -7.35
C PHE A 111 0.39 -2.96 -8.28
N HIS A 112 1.62 -3.29 -7.92
CA HIS A 112 2.51 -4.09 -8.76
C HIS A 112 2.21 -5.61 -8.76
N VAL A 113 1.30 -6.09 -7.90
CA VAL A 113 0.92 -7.51 -7.89
C VAL A 113 -0.14 -7.83 -8.93
N PHE A 114 -0.83 -6.81 -9.44
CA PHE A 114 -1.93 -6.97 -10.38
C PHE A 114 -1.48 -7.02 -11.84
N ASP A 115 -2.19 -7.78 -12.66
CA ASP A 115 -2.20 -7.66 -14.11
C ASP A 115 -2.96 -6.40 -14.57
N ASP A 116 -3.02 -6.15 -15.88
CA ASP A 116 -3.59 -4.91 -16.40
C ASP A 116 -5.10 -4.78 -16.13
N GLU A 117 -5.85 -5.88 -16.15
CA GLU A 117 -7.28 -5.89 -15.88
C GLU A 117 -7.58 -5.57 -14.41
N HIS A 118 -6.88 -6.24 -13.50
CA HIS A 118 -7.04 -6.02 -12.07
C HIS A 118 -6.50 -4.65 -11.64
N ARG A 119 -5.48 -4.09 -12.32
CA ARG A 119 -5.02 -2.72 -12.07
C ARG A 119 -6.09 -1.68 -12.34
N ALA A 120 -6.84 -1.80 -13.46
CA ALA A 120 -7.93 -0.88 -13.77
C ALA A 120 -9.04 -0.96 -12.71
N THR A 121 -9.38 -2.17 -12.26
CA THR A 121 -10.34 -2.40 -11.17
C THR A 121 -9.83 -1.81 -9.86
N TYR A 122 -8.56 -1.99 -9.55
CA TYR A 122 -7.93 -1.46 -8.33
C TYR A 122 -7.94 0.08 -8.31
N VAL A 123 -7.55 0.73 -9.41
CA VAL A 123 -7.57 2.20 -9.52
C VAL A 123 -8.99 2.75 -9.33
N THR A 124 -10.00 2.06 -9.89
CA THR A 124 -11.41 2.39 -9.68
C THR A 124 -11.82 2.21 -8.21
N SER A 125 -11.36 1.15 -7.58
CA SER A 125 -11.61 0.86 -6.16
C SER A 125 -11.01 1.92 -5.23
N LEU A 126 -9.77 2.37 -5.50
CA LEU A 126 -9.14 3.48 -4.77
C LEU A 126 -9.94 4.78 -4.93
N ALA A 127 -10.36 5.09 -6.17
CA ALA A 127 -11.17 6.28 -6.44
C ALA A 127 -12.52 6.27 -5.72
N ALA A 128 -13.12 5.11 -5.51
CA ALA A 128 -14.42 4.99 -4.85
C ALA A 128 -14.38 5.45 -3.38
N VAL A 129 -13.23 5.31 -2.71
CA VAL A 129 -13.11 5.59 -1.27
C VAL A 129 -12.23 6.81 -0.95
N LEU A 130 -11.48 7.34 -1.91
CA LEU A 130 -10.70 8.56 -1.71
C LEU A 130 -11.58 9.78 -2.03
N ARG A 131 -11.62 10.78 -1.16
CA ARG A 131 -12.38 12.01 -1.44
C ARG A 131 -11.78 12.79 -2.60
N PRO A 132 -12.56 13.60 -3.34
CA PRO A 132 -12.01 14.55 -4.31
C PRO A 132 -10.95 15.47 -3.66
N GLY A 133 -9.80 15.65 -4.32
CA GLY A 133 -8.64 16.35 -3.80
C GLY A 133 -7.86 15.56 -2.74
N GLY A 134 -8.26 14.34 -2.40
CA GLY A 134 -7.50 13.42 -1.56
C GLY A 134 -6.29 12.86 -2.30
N ARG A 135 -5.29 12.38 -1.57
CA ARG A 135 -4.04 11.88 -2.13
C ARG A 135 -3.82 10.40 -1.89
N CYS A 136 -3.30 9.72 -2.90
CA CYS A 136 -2.79 8.37 -2.80
C CYS A 136 -1.26 8.42 -2.94
N TYR A 137 -0.55 7.87 -1.95
CA TYR A 137 0.89 7.66 -1.95
C TYR A 137 1.16 6.19 -2.26
N LEU A 138 1.68 5.92 -3.45
CA LEU A 138 1.85 4.57 -3.99
C LEU A 138 3.32 4.28 -4.19
N ALA A 139 3.82 3.24 -3.52
CA ALA A 139 5.17 2.70 -3.71
C ALA A 139 5.09 1.36 -4.46
N CYS A 140 5.82 1.23 -5.57
CA CYS A 140 5.86 -0.01 -6.34
C CYS A 140 7.25 -0.27 -6.92
N PHE A 141 7.56 -1.54 -7.26
CA PHE A 141 8.82 -1.90 -7.89
C PHE A 141 8.97 -1.19 -9.24
N SER A 142 10.12 -0.55 -9.43
CA SER A 142 10.47 0.17 -10.64
C SER A 142 10.92 -0.78 -11.75
N ASP A 143 10.65 -0.44 -13.00
CA ASP A 143 11.25 -1.05 -14.20
C ASP A 143 12.78 -0.93 -14.24
N ARG A 144 13.36 -0.05 -13.39
CA ARG A 144 14.81 0.08 -13.20
C ARG A 144 15.40 -0.98 -12.26
N GLN A 145 14.58 -1.79 -11.56
CA GLN A 145 15.05 -2.90 -10.74
C GLN A 145 15.51 -4.06 -11.62
N PRO A 146 16.77 -4.48 -11.57
CA PRO A 146 17.27 -5.61 -12.33
C PRO A 146 16.69 -6.94 -11.86
N GLY A 147 16.89 -7.98 -12.67
CA GLY A 147 16.42 -9.32 -12.37
C GLY A 147 14.94 -9.52 -12.62
N THR A 148 14.46 -10.74 -12.38
CA THR A 148 13.08 -11.17 -12.70
C THR A 148 12.30 -11.69 -11.48
N TRP A 149 12.93 -11.75 -10.31
CA TRP A 149 12.27 -12.19 -9.08
C TRP A 149 11.28 -11.15 -8.56
N GLY A 150 10.29 -11.60 -7.80
CA GLY A 150 9.30 -10.75 -7.17
C GLY A 150 8.18 -10.30 -8.12
N PRO A 151 7.47 -9.22 -7.80
CA PRO A 151 6.33 -8.75 -8.55
C PRO A 151 6.74 -8.13 -9.90
N ARG A 152 5.75 -7.84 -10.72
CA ARG A 152 5.93 -7.13 -12.00
C ARG A 152 6.62 -5.78 -11.78
N ARG A 153 7.57 -5.49 -12.66
CA ARG A 153 8.21 -4.16 -12.77
C ARG A 153 7.22 -3.19 -13.39
N VAL A 154 7.17 -1.98 -12.86
CA VAL A 154 6.26 -0.93 -13.30
C VAL A 154 7.08 0.24 -13.82
N SER A 155 6.76 0.73 -15.02
CA SER A 155 7.34 1.95 -15.56
C SER A 155 6.55 3.18 -15.12
N GLN A 156 7.16 4.37 -15.21
CA GLN A 156 6.45 5.62 -14.96
C GLN A 156 5.29 5.82 -15.96
N ASP A 157 5.45 5.36 -17.21
CA ASP A 157 4.41 5.48 -18.23
C ASP A 157 3.21 4.59 -17.92
N GLU A 158 3.42 3.38 -17.39
CA GLU A 158 2.34 2.52 -16.90
C GLU A 158 1.57 3.17 -15.74
N LEU A 159 2.27 3.82 -14.80
CA LEU A 159 1.63 4.57 -13.71
C LEU A 159 0.79 5.73 -14.27
N ARG A 160 1.35 6.54 -15.20
CA ARG A 160 0.62 7.65 -15.82
C ARG A 160 -0.59 7.17 -16.60
N ALA A 161 -0.48 6.06 -17.32
CA ALA A 161 -1.58 5.47 -18.07
C ALA A 161 -2.68 4.94 -17.14
N ALA A 162 -2.33 4.23 -16.07
CA ALA A 162 -3.29 3.69 -15.12
C ALA A 162 -4.09 4.78 -14.39
N PHE A 163 -3.47 5.92 -14.10
CA PHE A 163 -4.07 7.05 -13.39
C PHE A 163 -4.40 8.23 -14.33
N SER A 164 -4.73 7.96 -15.60
CA SER A 164 -5.03 9.00 -16.60
C SER A 164 -6.43 9.59 -16.49
N HIS A 165 -7.39 8.89 -15.89
CA HIS A 165 -8.79 9.30 -15.80
C HIS A 165 -9.25 9.45 -14.35
N GLY A 166 -9.70 10.65 -13.99
CA GLY A 166 -10.17 10.95 -12.64
C GLY A 166 -9.07 11.15 -11.60
N TRP A 167 -7.81 11.24 -12.03
CA TRP A 167 -6.64 11.46 -11.20
C TRP A 167 -5.69 12.49 -11.81
N THR A 168 -4.93 13.15 -10.96
CA THR A 168 -3.77 13.95 -11.34
C THR A 168 -2.52 13.26 -10.80
N VAL A 169 -1.59 12.93 -11.70
CA VAL A 169 -0.26 12.45 -11.29
C VAL A 169 0.57 13.66 -10.89
N VAL A 170 0.74 13.87 -9.59
CA VAL A 170 1.48 15.02 -9.04
C VAL A 170 2.97 14.82 -9.21
N SER A 171 3.49 13.63 -8.84
CA SER A 171 4.89 13.27 -9.06
C SER A 171 5.06 11.76 -9.13
N ILE A 172 6.15 11.29 -9.75
CA ILE A 172 6.64 9.92 -9.69
C ILE A 172 8.15 10.02 -9.54
N GLU A 173 8.65 9.74 -8.35
CA GLU A 173 10.06 9.89 -8.01
C GLU A 173 10.74 8.52 -7.81
N PRO A 174 12.04 8.42 -8.13
CA PRO A 174 12.83 7.25 -7.77
C PRO A 174 12.85 7.07 -6.25
N GLU A 175 12.65 5.84 -5.83
CA GLU A 175 12.64 5.46 -4.42
C GLU A 175 13.31 4.09 -4.23
N THR A 176 13.56 3.71 -2.99
CA THR A 176 13.92 2.36 -2.58
C THR A 176 12.79 1.74 -1.79
N PHE A 177 12.53 0.46 -2.07
CA PHE A 177 11.59 -0.33 -1.30
C PHE A 177 12.40 -1.37 -0.52
N GLU A 178 12.34 -1.32 0.80
CA GLU A 178 13.05 -2.27 1.64
C GLU A 178 12.39 -3.63 1.63
N VAL A 179 13.21 -4.67 1.60
CA VAL A 179 12.77 -6.07 1.57
C VAL A 179 13.48 -6.88 2.64
N ASN A 180 12.94 -8.04 2.98
CA ASN A 180 13.54 -8.94 3.94
C ASN A 180 14.77 -9.60 3.30
N GLU A 181 15.96 -9.14 3.69
CA GLU A 181 17.25 -9.60 3.19
C GLU A 181 17.43 -11.11 3.34
N ALA A 182 16.99 -11.70 4.44
CA ALA A 182 17.08 -13.14 4.68
C ALA A 182 16.30 -13.98 3.64
N ARG A 183 15.34 -13.37 2.94
CA ARG A 183 14.52 -14.03 1.89
C ARG A 183 15.04 -13.78 0.49
N ILE A 184 15.61 -12.60 0.26
CA ILE A 184 15.89 -12.09 -1.09
C ILE A 184 17.41 -12.02 -1.35
N GLY A 185 18.24 -11.88 -0.32
CA GLY A 185 19.69 -11.62 -0.44
C GLY A 185 20.02 -10.14 -0.72
N GLU A 186 19.01 -9.29 -0.77
CA GLU A 186 19.13 -7.83 -0.91
C GLU A 186 18.29 -7.18 0.20
N SER A 187 18.74 -6.05 0.74
CA SER A 187 17.99 -5.30 1.78
C SER A 187 17.00 -4.31 1.18
N SER A 188 17.14 -3.94 -0.09
CA SER A 188 16.27 -3.00 -0.77
C SER A 188 16.28 -3.20 -2.29
N VAL A 189 15.24 -2.72 -2.95
CA VAL A 189 15.07 -2.74 -4.40
C VAL A 189 14.71 -1.35 -4.90
N ARG A 190 14.95 -1.11 -6.20
CA ARG A 190 14.55 0.13 -6.86
C ARG A 190 13.04 0.19 -7.01
N ALA A 191 12.47 1.31 -6.59
CA ALA A 191 11.03 1.55 -6.61
C ALA A 191 10.69 2.91 -7.22
N TRP A 192 9.41 3.12 -7.42
CA TRP A 192 8.81 4.43 -7.63
C TRP A 192 7.96 4.77 -6.41
N LEU A 193 8.02 6.04 -5.98
CA LEU A 193 7.00 6.65 -5.13
C LEU A 193 6.18 7.59 -6.00
N ALA A 194 4.92 7.25 -6.23
CA ALA A 194 3.97 8.08 -6.94
C ALA A 194 3.08 8.83 -5.97
N VAL A 195 2.89 10.12 -6.20
CA VAL A 195 1.90 10.98 -5.54
C VAL A 195 0.77 11.23 -6.52
N LEU A 196 -0.40 10.76 -6.19
CA LEU A 196 -1.59 10.77 -7.04
C LEU A 196 -2.69 11.54 -6.30
N GLU A 197 -3.36 12.45 -6.97
CA GLU A 197 -4.47 13.23 -6.40
C GLU A 197 -5.75 12.89 -7.13
N ARG A 198 -6.82 12.56 -6.38
CA ARG A 198 -8.12 12.34 -6.98
C ARG A 198 -8.68 13.66 -7.51
N ALA A 199 -8.98 13.72 -8.81
CA ALA A 199 -9.56 14.91 -9.43
C ALA A 199 -10.91 15.27 -8.78
N GLY A 200 -11.16 16.56 -8.63
CA GLY A 200 -12.47 17.07 -8.25
C GLY A 200 -13.52 16.69 -9.31
N GLN A 201 -14.76 16.51 -8.87
CA GLN A 201 -15.87 16.48 -9.83
C GLN A 201 -16.04 17.92 -10.34
N GLY A 202 -15.74 18.15 -11.64
CA GLY A 202 -16.02 19.41 -12.31
C GLY A 202 -17.53 19.63 -12.48
#